data_ab9e4c117f001a825904208051445f89
#
_entry.id   ab9e4c117f001a825904208051445f89
#
_cell.length_a   1.000
_cell.length_b   1.000
_cell.length_c   1.000
_cell.angle_alpha   90.00
_cell.angle_beta   90.00
_cell.angle_gamma   90.00
#
_symmetry.space_group_name_H-M   'P 1'
#
loop_
_entity.id
_entity.type
_entity.pdbx_description
1 polymer ?
#
loop_
_entity_poly.entity_id
_entity_poly.type
_entity_poly.pdbx_seq_one_letter_code
_entity_poly.pdbx_strand_id
1 'polypeptide(L)'
;MPRTLKTLIFILFATGCRQENEPPPEIEKAPYLTEVRNEAEVTNMSAVDNWPDSSDLQTGVVYGIETGKTTPQEVVTFANSLMGTPYRYGSIDPLVGFDCSGFITYVFSHFKIKVPRSSVDFTEVGKQVDIADAKQGDIILFTGTNPSERTVGHMGIVNRIISDEDVEFIHSSSGKAYGVTLSSLSPNYKLRFVKVIRIFPQNDR
;
A
#
# COMPACT_ATOMS: atom_id res chain seq x y z
N MET A 1 -73.92 38.47 -2.51
CA MET A 1 -73.28 37.17 -2.20
C MET A 1 -71.80 37.40 -2.15
N PRO A 2 -71.14 37.42 -0.97
CA PRO A 2 -69.68 37.63 -0.89
C PRO A 2 -68.96 36.26 -1.00
N ARG A 3 -67.95 36.26 -1.90
CA ARG A 3 -67.02 35.14 -2.05
C ARG A 3 -65.92 35.22 -0.96
N THR A 4 -65.89 34.24 -0.09
CA THR A 4 -64.82 34.07 0.91
C THR A 4 -63.54 33.55 0.28
N LEU A 5 -62.48 34.38 0.36
CA LEU A 5 -61.15 34.03 -0.06
C LEU A 5 -60.47 33.21 1.05
N LYS A 6 -60.20 31.91 0.80
CA LYS A 6 -59.44 31.06 1.71
C LYS A 6 -57.95 31.28 1.50
N THR A 7 -57.33 31.98 2.44
CA THR A 7 -55.86 32.12 2.49
C THR A 7 -55.22 30.80 2.92
N LEU A 8 -54.43 30.21 2.01
CA LEU A 8 -53.66 29.00 2.25
C LEU A 8 -52.28 29.43 2.81
N ILE A 9 -52.06 29.18 4.10
CA ILE A 9 -50.79 29.43 4.75
C ILE A 9 -49.86 28.20 4.47
N PHE A 10 -48.82 28.40 3.64
CA PHE A 10 -47.76 27.43 3.48
C PHE A 10 -46.76 27.58 4.64
N ILE A 11 -46.74 26.61 5.53
CA ILE A 11 -45.71 26.48 6.56
C ILE A 11 -44.53 25.76 5.92
N LEU A 12 -43.46 26.49 5.60
CA LEU A 12 -42.16 25.93 5.22
C LEU A 12 -41.50 25.31 6.46
N PHE A 13 -41.52 24.00 6.53
CA PHE A 13 -40.60 23.27 7.43
C PHE A 13 -39.20 23.29 6.83
N ALA A 14 -38.34 24.16 7.35
CA ALA A 14 -36.91 24.09 7.12
C ALA A 14 -36.36 22.91 7.93
N THR A 15 -36.27 21.74 7.28
CA THR A 15 -35.47 20.63 7.81
C THR A 15 -34.00 20.99 7.63
N GLY A 16 -33.40 21.58 8.64
CA GLY A 16 -31.96 21.72 8.74
C GLY A 16 -31.33 20.35 8.83
N CYS A 17 -30.66 19.90 7.76
CA CYS A 17 -29.73 18.78 7.83
C CYS A 17 -28.58 19.16 8.76
N ARG A 18 -28.71 18.74 10.03
CA ARG A 18 -27.59 18.70 10.96
C ARG A 18 -26.76 17.50 10.50
N GLN A 19 -25.66 17.75 9.80
CA GLN A 19 -24.60 16.75 9.63
C GLN A 19 -24.04 16.48 11.04
N GLU A 20 -24.53 15.42 11.65
CA GLU A 20 -23.85 14.82 12.80
C GLU A 20 -22.53 14.28 12.26
N ASN A 21 -21.40 14.77 12.81
CA ASN A 21 -20.09 14.19 12.62
C ASN A 21 -20.12 12.82 13.32
N GLU A 22 -20.54 11.79 12.59
CA GLU A 22 -20.32 10.44 13.05
C GLU A 22 -18.81 10.23 13.17
N PRO A 23 -18.31 9.71 14.30
CA PRO A 23 -16.92 9.29 14.40
C PRO A 23 -16.66 8.25 13.33
N PRO A 24 -15.46 8.20 12.74
CA PRO A 24 -15.13 7.18 11.75
C PRO A 24 -15.42 5.79 12.37
N PRO A 25 -15.93 4.82 11.57
CA PRO A 25 -16.24 3.49 12.07
C PRO A 25 -15.01 2.93 12.77
N GLU A 26 -15.22 2.38 13.96
CA GLU A 26 -14.19 1.68 14.71
C GLU A 26 -13.67 0.53 13.84
N ILE A 27 -12.40 0.64 13.39
CA ILE A 27 -11.79 -0.36 12.52
C ILE A 27 -11.65 -1.61 13.37
N GLU A 28 -12.46 -2.62 13.08
CA GLU A 28 -12.31 -3.95 13.66
C GLU A 28 -10.88 -4.42 13.40
N LYS A 29 -10.09 -4.57 14.47
CA LYS A 29 -8.68 -4.92 14.38
C LYS A 29 -8.56 -6.22 13.59
N ALA A 30 -7.75 -6.22 12.54
CA ALA A 30 -7.53 -7.39 11.71
C ALA A 30 -7.26 -8.61 12.61
N PRO A 31 -7.93 -9.75 12.40
CA PRO A 31 -7.87 -10.91 13.32
C PRO A 31 -6.45 -11.41 13.58
N TYR A 32 -5.53 -11.18 12.64
CA TYR A 32 -4.11 -11.51 12.78
C TYR A 32 -3.41 -10.73 13.91
N LEU A 33 -3.83 -9.50 14.22
CA LEU A 33 -3.18 -8.68 15.26
C LEU A 33 -3.44 -9.19 16.68
N THR A 34 -4.39 -10.10 16.87
CA THR A 34 -4.67 -10.73 18.17
C THR A 34 -3.75 -11.91 18.49
N GLU A 35 -3.09 -12.51 17.51
CA GLU A 35 -2.19 -13.66 17.70
C GLU A 35 -0.71 -13.28 17.88
N VAL A 36 -0.29 -12.08 17.42
CA VAL A 36 1.10 -11.60 17.56
C VAL A 36 1.33 -11.10 18.99
N ARG A 37 1.46 -12.01 19.94
CA ARG A 37 1.80 -11.71 21.35
C ARG A 37 3.20 -12.21 21.74
N ASN A 38 4.17 -12.18 20.84
CA ASN A 38 5.55 -12.43 21.21
C ASN A 38 6.40 -11.18 20.98
N GLU A 39 6.66 -10.43 22.05
CA GLU A 39 7.60 -9.30 22.07
C GLU A 39 9.00 -9.67 21.51
N ALA A 40 9.35 -10.96 21.52
CA ALA A 40 10.58 -11.46 20.92
C ALA A 40 10.63 -11.41 19.38
N GLU A 41 9.49 -11.41 18.68
CA GLU A 41 9.46 -11.26 17.21
C GLU A 41 9.64 -9.81 16.79
N VAL A 42 9.11 -8.85 17.53
CA VAL A 42 9.22 -7.42 17.23
C VAL A 42 10.65 -6.94 17.41
N THR A 43 11.37 -7.44 18.41
CA THR A 43 12.77 -7.07 18.68
C THR A 43 13.75 -7.64 17.65
N ASN A 44 13.39 -8.72 16.93
CA ASN A 44 14.25 -9.32 15.90
C ASN A 44 14.09 -8.65 14.51
N MET A 45 13.11 -7.75 14.35
CA MET A 45 12.91 -6.98 13.11
C MET A 45 13.87 -5.79 12.93
N SER A 46 14.64 -5.43 13.97
CA SER A 46 15.71 -4.42 13.88
C SER A 46 16.95 -4.91 13.09
N ALA A 47 16.97 -6.18 12.65
CA ALA A 47 18.09 -6.76 11.89
C ALA A 47 18.00 -6.49 10.36
N VAL A 48 17.32 -5.43 9.93
CA VAL A 48 17.35 -4.94 8.52
C VAL A 48 18.64 -4.15 8.20
N ASP A 49 19.58 -4.09 9.14
CA ASP A 49 20.78 -3.23 9.07
C ASP A 49 21.89 -3.73 8.11
N ASN A 50 21.65 -4.79 7.34
CA ASN A 50 22.64 -5.36 6.40
C ASN A 50 22.16 -5.35 4.93
N TRP A 51 21.29 -4.40 4.55
CA TRP A 51 21.12 -4.10 3.13
C TRP A 51 22.33 -3.27 2.68
N PRO A 52 22.91 -3.52 1.48
CA PRO A 52 24.03 -2.72 0.97
C PRO A 52 23.68 -1.23 1.03
N ASP A 53 24.59 -0.41 1.52
CA ASP A 53 24.39 1.03 1.59
C ASP A 53 24.15 1.59 0.17
N SER A 54 23.36 2.66 0.08
CA SER A 54 23.09 3.37 -1.17
C SER A 54 24.36 3.82 -1.92
N SER A 55 25.52 3.85 -1.26
CA SER A 55 26.83 4.05 -1.88
C SER A 55 27.26 2.90 -2.80
N ASP A 56 26.80 1.67 -2.56
CA ASP A 56 27.10 0.50 -3.38
C ASP A 56 26.25 0.46 -4.67
N LEU A 57 25.15 1.22 -4.74
CA LEU A 57 24.24 1.30 -5.88
C LEU A 57 24.86 2.00 -7.11
N GLN A 58 26.00 2.67 -6.96
CA GLN A 58 26.68 3.37 -8.06
C GLN A 58 27.36 2.44 -9.08
N THR A 59 27.38 1.12 -8.83
CA THR A 59 28.08 0.15 -9.70
C THR A 59 27.20 -0.48 -10.78
N GLY A 60 25.91 -0.12 -10.90
CA GLY A 60 24.97 -0.71 -11.89
C GLY A 60 24.65 -2.18 -11.60
N VAL A 61 24.91 -2.66 -10.39
CA VAL A 61 24.58 -4.03 -9.97
C VAL A 61 23.11 -4.07 -9.57
N VAL A 62 22.30 -4.85 -10.30
CA VAL A 62 20.91 -5.15 -9.92
C VAL A 62 20.94 -6.17 -8.77
N TYR A 63 20.46 -5.75 -7.61
CA TYR A 63 20.38 -6.64 -6.43
C TYR A 63 19.20 -7.59 -6.55
N GLY A 64 19.50 -8.89 -6.58
CA GLY A 64 18.47 -9.95 -6.47
C GLY A 64 17.98 -10.08 -5.02
N ILE A 65 16.67 -10.22 -4.85
CA ILE A 65 16.07 -10.58 -3.56
C ILE A 65 15.93 -12.10 -3.51
N GLU A 66 16.49 -12.73 -2.47
CA GLU A 66 16.38 -14.16 -2.24
C GLU A 66 15.00 -14.49 -1.66
N THR A 67 14.07 -14.91 -2.51
CA THR A 67 12.70 -15.25 -2.09
C THR A 67 12.55 -16.69 -1.60
N GLY A 68 13.57 -17.53 -1.78
CA GLY A 68 13.57 -18.92 -1.37
C GLY A 68 12.42 -19.72 -2.01
N LYS A 69 11.65 -20.42 -1.15
CA LYS A 69 10.47 -21.20 -1.58
C LYS A 69 9.16 -20.42 -1.49
N THR A 70 9.18 -19.21 -0.95
CA THR A 70 7.99 -18.37 -0.80
C THR A 70 7.43 -18.03 -2.16
N THR A 71 6.13 -18.16 -2.30
CA THR A 71 5.41 -17.88 -3.55
C THR A 71 4.83 -16.47 -3.54
N PRO A 72 4.64 -15.84 -4.71
CA PRO A 72 3.94 -14.57 -4.83
C PRO A 72 2.55 -14.57 -4.17
N GLN A 73 1.83 -15.69 -4.29
CA GLN A 73 0.49 -15.86 -3.72
C GLN A 73 0.50 -15.79 -2.19
N GLU A 74 1.47 -16.44 -1.53
CA GLU A 74 1.60 -16.40 -0.06
C GLU A 74 1.85 -14.98 0.41
N VAL A 75 2.75 -14.25 -0.25
CA VAL A 75 3.05 -12.84 0.07
C VAL A 75 1.82 -11.96 -0.08
N VAL A 76 1.09 -12.09 -1.18
CA VAL A 76 -0.13 -11.29 -1.42
C VAL A 76 -1.23 -11.66 -0.43
N THR A 77 -1.39 -12.94 -0.09
CA THR A 77 -2.37 -13.38 0.91
C THR A 77 -2.08 -12.77 2.27
N PHE A 78 -0.83 -12.81 2.70
CA PHE A 78 -0.42 -12.20 3.96
C PHE A 78 -0.57 -10.66 3.92
N ALA A 79 -0.17 -10.01 2.83
CA ALA A 79 -0.35 -8.57 2.65
C ALA A 79 -1.82 -8.15 2.80
N ASN A 80 -2.76 -8.92 2.21
CA ASN A 80 -4.19 -8.65 2.31
C ASN A 80 -4.73 -8.82 3.74
N SER A 81 -4.15 -9.69 4.56
CA SER A 81 -4.55 -9.85 5.98
C SER A 81 -4.27 -8.60 6.82
N LEU A 82 -3.43 -7.69 6.32
CA LEU A 82 -3.06 -6.44 6.99
C LEU A 82 -3.92 -5.25 6.54
N MET A 83 -4.95 -5.47 5.72
CA MET A 83 -5.87 -4.42 5.27
C MET A 83 -6.43 -3.63 6.46
N GLY A 84 -6.48 -2.29 6.32
CA GLY A 84 -6.98 -1.39 7.35
C GLY A 84 -5.95 -1.03 8.43
N THR A 85 -4.76 -1.64 8.46
CA THR A 85 -3.69 -1.19 9.37
C THR A 85 -3.38 0.28 9.11
N PRO A 86 -3.35 1.17 10.13
CA PRO A 86 -3.18 2.61 9.93
C PRO A 86 -1.87 2.98 9.23
N TYR A 87 -1.86 4.15 8.58
CA TYR A 87 -0.61 4.73 8.09
C TYR A 87 0.18 5.38 9.23
N ARG A 88 1.46 5.09 9.33
CA ARG A 88 2.40 5.76 10.23
C ARG A 88 3.75 5.97 9.56
N TYR A 89 4.12 7.23 9.33
CA TYR A 89 5.40 7.58 8.70
C TYR A 89 6.59 6.98 9.48
N GLY A 90 7.53 6.36 8.75
CA GLY A 90 8.76 5.78 9.29
C GLY A 90 8.57 4.46 10.07
N SER A 91 7.34 3.94 10.17
CA SER A 91 7.03 2.76 10.99
C SER A 91 6.94 1.46 10.19
N ILE A 92 7.38 0.37 10.84
CA ILE A 92 7.23 -1.03 10.42
C ILE A 92 6.41 -1.83 11.44
N ASP A 93 5.86 -1.20 12.47
CA ASP A 93 5.16 -1.86 13.57
C ASP A 93 3.66 -2.01 13.23
N PRO A 94 3.14 -3.24 13.13
CA PRO A 94 1.73 -3.48 12.81
C PRO A 94 0.76 -2.94 13.87
N LEU A 95 1.21 -2.76 15.12
CA LEU A 95 0.39 -2.24 16.21
C LEU A 95 0.23 -0.71 16.16
N VAL A 96 1.18 -0.04 15.50
CA VAL A 96 1.21 1.44 15.39
C VAL A 96 0.76 1.88 13.99
N GLY A 97 1.11 1.11 12.98
CA GLY A 97 0.86 1.39 11.58
C GLY A 97 2.12 1.33 10.73
N PHE A 98 1.96 1.44 9.42
CA PHE A 98 3.04 1.34 8.43
C PHE A 98 3.18 2.59 7.58
N ASP A 99 4.40 2.97 7.19
CA ASP A 99 4.59 3.73 5.96
C ASP A 99 4.59 2.78 4.73
N CYS A 100 4.74 3.32 3.51
CA CYS A 100 4.65 2.51 2.30
C CYS A 100 5.72 1.42 2.22
N SER A 101 6.99 1.75 2.46
CA SER A 101 8.09 0.80 2.45
C SER A 101 8.13 -0.05 3.73
N GLY A 102 7.67 0.47 4.87
CA GLY A 102 7.53 -0.27 6.12
C GLY A 102 6.51 -1.40 6.00
N PHE A 103 5.40 -1.17 5.31
CA PHE A 103 4.46 -2.24 4.96
C PHE A 103 5.13 -3.35 4.16
N ILE A 104 5.88 -2.99 3.11
CA ILE A 104 6.61 -3.97 2.30
C ILE A 104 7.64 -4.72 3.15
N THR A 105 8.44 -3.99 3.94
CA THR A 105 9.43 -4.58 4.84
C THR A 105 8.78 -5.59 5.80
N TYR A 106 7.65 -5.22 6.41
CA TYR A 106 6.95 -6.11 7.34
C TYR A 106 6.42 -7.36 6.64
N VAL A 107 5.77 -7.21 5.49
CA VAL A 107 5.24 -8.34 4.70
C VAL A 107 6.35 -9.33 4.33
N PHE A 108 7.47 -8.85 3.82
CA PHE A 108 8.57 -9.73 3.41
C PHE A 108 9.33 -10.33 4.61
N SER A 109 9.45 -9.59 5.72
CA SER A 109 10.07 -10.09 6.95
C SER A 109 9.32 -11.29 7.54
N HIS A 110 7.99 -11.34 7.41
CA HIS A 110 7.19 -12.49 7.82
C HIS A 110 7.69 -13.79 7.17
N PHE A 111 8.15 -13.72 5.93
CA PHE A 111 8.71 -14.84 5.19
C PHE A 111 10.25 -14.93 5.31
N LYS A 112 10.86 -14.14 6.20
CA LYS A 112 12.32 -14.06 6.37
C LYS A 112 13.06 -13.63 5.10
N ILE A 113 12.39 -12.92 4.21
CA ILE A 113 12.94 -12.33 2.99
C ILE A 113 13.45 -10.93 3.32
N LYS A 114 14.75 -10.70 3.10
CA LYS A 114 15.36 -9.38 3.29
C LYS A 114 15.05 -8.49 2.09
N VAL A 115 14.60 -7.27 2.36
CA VAL A 115 14.32 -6.25 1.34
C VAL A 115 14.86 -4.90 1.81
N PRO A 116 15.11 -3.93 0.90
CA PRO A 116 15.48 -2.57 1.28
C PRO A 116 14.45 -1.92 2.21
N ARG A 117 14.90 -1.06 3.12
CA ARG A 117 13.99 -0.33 4.01
C ARG A 117 13.34 0.87 3.33
N SER A 118 14.01 1.53 2.42
CA SER A 118 13.53 2.73 1.76
C SER A 118 12.94 2.42 0.38
N SER A 119 11.86 3.10 -0.01
CA SER A 119 11.25 2.93 -1.33
C SER A 119 12.19 3.30 -2.48
N VAL A 120 13.09 4.26 -2.28
CA VAL A 120 14.05 4.67 -3.32
C VAL A 120 15.06 3.56 -3.61
N ASP A 121 15.46 2.78 -2.62
CA ASP A 121 16.45 1.71 -2.76
C ASP A 121 15.91 0.52 -3.59
N PHE A 122 14.59 0.42 -3.76
CA PHE A 122 13.99 -0.55 -4.67
C PHE A 122 14.17 -0.20 -6.15
N THR A 123 14.70 0.98 -6.47
CA THR A 123 14.89 1.39 -7.87
C THR A 123 15.84 0.45 -8.63
N GLU A 124 16.84 -0.11 -7.95
CA GLU A 124 17.84 -1.00 -8.53
C GLU A 124 17.67 -2.47 -8.13
N VAL A 125 16.49 -2.84 -7.62
CA VAL A 125 16.19 -4.20 -7.16
C VAL A 125 15.36 -4.95 -8.21
N GLY A 126 15.68 -6.24 -8.38
CA GLY A 126 14.92 -7.16 -9.22
C GLY A 126 14.97 -6.82 -10.70
N LYS A 127 14.12 -7.46 -11.49
CA LYS A 127 14.01 -7.29 -12.93
C LYS A 127 12.87 -6.34 -13.26
N GLN A 128 13.14 -5.26 -13.98
CA GLN A 128 12.07 -4.41 -14.51
C GLN A 128 11.23 -5.19 -15.53
N VAL A 129 9.92 -5.04 -15.43
CA VAL A 129 8.93 -5.61 -16.36
C VAL A 129 7.96 -4.53 -16.80
N ASP A 130 7.39 -4.68 -17.99
CA ASP A 130 6.35 -3.80 -18.48
C ASP A 130 5.04 -4.05 -17.70
N ILE A 131 4.17 -3.04 -17.64
CA ILE A 131 2.90 -3.15 -16.93
C ILE A 131 2.02 -4.27 -17.52
N ALA A 132 2.07 -4.51 -18.83
CA ALA A 132 1.35 -5.57 -19.49
C ALA A 132 1.83 -6.99 -19.11
N ASP A 133 3.09 -7.09 -18.68
CA ASP A 133 3.71 -8.34 -18.20
C ASP A 133 3.67 -8.48 -16.67
N ALA A 134 3.08 -7.51 -15.98
CA ALA A 134 2.99 -7.54 -14.51
C ALA A 134 2.25 -8.80 -14.04
N LYS A 135 2.71 -9.36 -12.94
CA LYS A 135 2.10 -10.53 -12.29
C LYS A 135 1.89 -10.27 -10.80
N GLN A 136 0.98 -11.02 -10.22
CA GLN A 136 0.75 -10.99 -8.78
C GLN A 136 2.06 -11.17 -8.00
N GLY A 137 2.29 -10.34 -6.97
CA GLY A 137 3.50 -10.34 -6.17
C GLY A 137 4.64 -9.49 -6.71
N ASP A 138 4.56 -8.99 -7.95
CA ASP A 138 5.51 -7.98 -8.43
C ASP A 138 5.38 -6.70 -7.61
N ILE A 139 6.45 -5.93 -7.47
CA ILE A 139 6.44 -4.65 -6.75
C ILE A 139 6.25 -3.52 -7.74
N ILE A 140 5.30 -2.63 -7.47
CA ILE A 140 5.02 -1.46 -8.28
C ILE A 140 5.54 -0.20 -7.59
N LEU A 141 6.29 0.62 -8.32
CA LEU A 141 6.98 1.81 -7.83
C LEU A 141 6.36 3.08 -8.39
N PHE A 142 6.25 4.09 -7.54
CA PHE A 142 5.67 5.39 -7.86
C PHE A 142 6.60 6.51 -7.37
N THR A 143 6.46 7.69 -7.97
CA THR A 143 7.02 8.92 -7.40
C THR A 143 6.39 9.22 -6.03
N GLY A 144 6.98 10.14 -5.30
CA GLY A 144 6.34 10.77 -4.14
C GLY A 144 5.01 11.44 -4.50
N THR A 145 4.55 12.36 -3.69
CA THR A 145 3.29 13.10 -3.94
C THR A 145 3.38 14.06 -5.13
N ASN A 146 4.60 14.50 -5.47
CA ASN A 146 4.87 15.34 -6.64
C ASN A 146 5.23 14.47 -7.87
N PRO A 147 4.35 14.36 -8.90
CA PRO A 147 4.61 13.54 -10.07
C PRO A 147 5.71 14.12 -11.00
N SER A 148 6.07 15.39 -10.84
CA SER A 148 7.17 16.00 -11.61
C SER A 148 8.56 15.56 -11.11
N GLU A 149 8.66 15.13 -9.86
CA GLU A 149 9.85 14.56 -9.30
C GLU A 149 9.86 13.05 -9.57
N ARG A 150 10.73 12.59 -10.46
CA ARG A 150 10.76 11.18 -10.88
C ARG A 150 11.45 10.24 -9.89
N THR A 151 11.85 10.73 -8.73
CA THR A 151 12.40 9.91 -7.65
C THR A 151 11.31 9.03 -7.04
N VAL A 152 11.62 7.73 -6.85
CA VAL A 152 10.72 6.80 -6.18
C VAL A 152 10.49 7.23 -4.73
N GLY A 153 9.25 7.41 -4.36
CA GLY A 153 8.83 7.83 -3.01
C GLY A 153 7.59 7.09 -2.51
N HIS A 154 7.08 6.13 -3.30
CA HIS A 154 5.94 5.30 -2.91
C HIS A 154 5.97 3.96 -3.64
N MET A 155 5.31 2.94 -3.06
CA MET A 155 5.34 1.59 -3.59
C MET A 155 4.17 0.74 -3.09
N GLY A 156 3.93 -0.39 -3.78
CA GLY A 156 2.96 -1.40 -3.40
C GLY A 156 3.32 -2.77 -3.97
N ILE A 157 2.51 -3.78 -3.66
CA ILE A 157 2.60 -5.14 -4.20
C ILE A 157 1.44 -5.33 -5.15
N VAL A 158 1.68 -5.80 -6.37
CA VAL A 158 0.63 -6.13 -7.34
C VAL A 158 -0.25 -7.23 -6.75
N ASN A 159 -1.53 -6.92 -6.55
CA ASN A 159 -2.53 -7.82 -5.98
C ASN A 159 -3.20 -8.68 -7.07
N ARG A 160 -3.63 -8.04 -8.14
CA ARG A 160 -4.18 -8.72 -9.32
C ARG A 160 -4.07 -7.86 -10.57
N ILE A 161 -4.13 -8.50 -11.71
CA ILE A 161 -4.17 -7.84 -13.02
C ILE A 161 -5.61 -7.47 -13.35
N ILE A 162 -5.83 -6.23 -13.77
CA ILE A 162 -7.14 -5.74 -14.24
C ILE A 162 -7.19 -5.80 -15.76
N SER A 163 -6.13 -5.31 -16.41
CA SER A 163 -5.94 -5.33 -17.88
C SER A 163 -4.45 -5.17 -18.20
N ASP A 164 -4.11 -5.20 -19.51
CA ASP A 164 -2.72 -4.97 -19.96
C ASP A 164 -2.16 -3.58 -19.60
N GLU A 165 -3.03 -2.64 -19.22
CA GLU A 165 -2.63 -1.28 -18.85
C GLU A 165 -2.93 -0.93 -17.37
N ASP A 166 -3.57 -1.84 -16.62
CA ASP A 166 -4.01 -1.55 -15.27
C ASP A 166 -3.89 -2.76 -14.33
N VAL A 167 -3.41 -2.49 -13.13
CA VAL A 167 -3.29 -3.47 -12.05
C VAL A 167 -3.90 -2.91 -10.77
N GLU A 168 -4.42 -3.79 -9.95
CA GLU A 168 -4.72 -3.49 -8.55
C GLU A 168 -3.52 -3.86 -7.70
N PHE A 169 -3.14 -2.98 -6.78
CA PHE A 169 -2.03 -3.19 -5.87
C PHE A 169 -2.42 -2.86 -4.42
N ILE A 170 -1.78 -3.56 -3.50
CA ILE A 170 -1.92 -3.32 -2.06
C ILE A 170 -0.74 -2.49 -1.56
N HIS A 171 -1.02 -1.48 -0.75
CA HIS A 171 -0.02 -0.56 -0.23
C HIS A 171 -0.49 0.13 1.05
N SER A 172 0.44 0.69 1.85
CA SER A 172 0.08 1.61 2.93
C SER A 172 0.06 3.04 2.40
N SER A 173 -1.10 3.68 2.45
CA SER A 173 -1.36 5.00 1.86
C SER A 173 -1.43 6.09 2.93
N SER A 174 -0.71 7.20 2.73
CA SER A 174 -0.88 8.44 3.49
C SER A 174 -2.06 9.29 2.98
N GLY A 175 -2.72 8.85 1.90
CA GLY A 175 -3.86 9.54 1.29
C GLY A 175 -5.17 9.31 2.05
N LYS A 176 -6.30 9.42 1.34
CA LYS A 176 -7.65 9.35 1.94
C LYS A 176 -7.91 8.09 2.77
N ALA A 177 -7.37 6.93 2.36
CA ALA A 177 -7.55 5.67 3.10
C ALA A 177 -6.78 5.66 4.43
N TYR A 178 -5.68 6.41 4.52
CA TYR A 178 -4.79 6.56 5.66
C TYR A 178 -4.40 5.23 6.31
N GLY A 179 -4.02 4.26 5.50
CA GLY A 179 -3.65 2.91 5.94
C GLY A 179 -3.42 1.94 4.79
N VAL A 180 -3.32 0.67 5.14
CA VAL A 180 -3.18 -0.43 4.18
C VAL A 180 -4.49 -0.59 3.41
N THR A 181 -4.40 -0.46 2.08
CA THR A 181 -5.56 -0.44 1.19
C THR A 181 -5.22 -0.99 -0.20
N LEU A 182 -6.24 -1.33 -0.97
CA LEU A 182 -6.14 -1.62 -2.39
C LEU A 182 -6.37 -0.36 -3.22
N SER A 183 -5.61 -0.21 -4.29
CA SER A 183 -5.79 0.85 -5.28
C SER A 183 -5.53 0.32 -6.68
N SER A 184 -6.19 0.91 -7.69
CA SER A 184 -5.85 0.67 -9.10
C SER A 184 -4.81 1.66 -9.58
N LEU A 185 -4.00 1.26 -10.56
CA LEU A 185 -3.05 2.15 -11.21
C LEU A 185 -3.79 3.33 -11.89
N SER A 186 -4.86 3.03 -12.63
CA SER A 186 -5.70 4.02 -13.28
C SER A 186 -6.89 4.44 -12.39
N PRO A 187 -7.30 5.70 -12.45
CA PRO A 187 -6.63 6.83 -13.12
C PRO A 187 -5.61 7.53 -12.22
N ASN A 188 -5.68 7.34 -10.89
CA ASN A 188 -5.07 8.24 -9.90
C ASN A 188 -3.55 8.07 -9.75
N TYR A 189 -3.04 6.87 -10.00
CA TYR A 189 -1.61 6.54 -9.82
C TYR A 189 -0.83 6.57 -11.14
N LYS A 190 -1.51 6.61 -12.31
CA LYS A 190 -0.85 6.55 -13.63
C LYS A 190 0.19 7.65 -13.84
N LEU A 191 -0.09 8.88 -13.40
CA LEU A 191 0.86 10.01 -13.50
C LEU A 191 2.11 9.85 -12.62
N ARG A 192 1.97 9.10 -11.53
CA ARG A 192 3.03 8.85 -10.56
C ARG A 192 3.78 7.55 -10.83
N PHE A 193 3.29 6.72 -11.73
CA PHE A 193 3.88 5.43 -12.07
C PHE A 193 5.33 5.59 -12.55
N VAL A 194 6.23 4.78 -12.01
CA VAL A 194 7.64 4.73 -12.40
C VAL A 194 7.92 3.44 -13.14
N LYS A 195 7.77 2.29 -12.48
CA LYS A 195 8.00 0.96 -13.07
C LYS A 195 7.41 -0.15 -12.20
N VAL A 196 7.34 -1.35 -12.77
CA VAL A 196 7.13 -2.61 -12.06
C VAL A 196 8.46 -3.35 -11.99
N ILE A 197 8.75 -3.95 -10.86
CA ILE A 197 9.92 -4.82 -10.66
C ILE A 197 9.48 -6.21 -10.21
N ARG A 198 10.10 -7.22 -10.80
CA ARG A 198 9.88 -8.63 -10.49
C ARG A 198 11.00 -9.16 -9.63
N ILE A 199 10.65 -9.73 -8.48
CA ILE A 199 11.59 -10.32 -7.53
C ILE A 199 11.38 -11.83 -7.36
N PHE A 200 10.27 -12.37 -7.85
CA PHE A 200 9.94 -13.80 -7.78
C PHE A 200 10.31 -14.51 -9.06
N PRO A 201 11.32 -15.43 -9.06
CA PRO A 201 11.71 -16.20 -10.26
C PRO A 201 10.56 -17.06 -10.82
N GLN A 202 9.59 -17.43 -9.99
CA GLN A 202 8.41 -18.19 -10.41
C GLN A 202 7.56 -17.42 -11.43
N ASN A 203 7.62 -16.09 -11.40
CA ASN A 203 6.90 -15.20 -12.31
C ASN A 203 7.59 -15.05 -13.67
N ASP A 204 8.83 -15.52 -13.84
CA ASP A 204 9.57 -15.45 -15.13
C ASP A 204 9.18 -16.55 -16.14
N ARG A 205 8.28 -17.47 -15.73
CA ARG A 205 7.81 -18.60 -16.57
C ARG A 205 6.57 -18.24 -17.36
#